data_5ce137c5f582a9f74e3f035ec82f9e65
#
_entry.id   5ce137c5f582a9f74e3f035ec82f9e65
#
_cell.length_a   1.000
_cell.length_b   1.000
_cell.length_c   1.000
_cell.angle_alpha   90.00
_cell.angle_beta   90.00
_cell.angle_gamma   90.00
#
_symmetry.space_group_name_H-M   'P 1'
#
loop_
_entity.id
_entity.type
_entity.pdbx_description
1 polymer ?
#
loop_
_entity_poly.entity_id
_entity_poly.type
_entity_poly.pdbx_seq_one_letter_code
_entity_poly.pdbx_strand_id
1 'polypeptide(L)'
;MRLRTWLAGAAVAALTIGAGQAAQAASPIPVRVMIVSMFGPEGGVWQKHLPLTQSIQVPGLSPDYPDIHCATSGVCLLTTGMGAANAAASVTALAFSGKFDFRKTYWLIAGIAGINPHNGTLGSAAWARYLVSWGLQWELDDREAPSSWPTGYTGINTTGPDQKPPLDYKTEVFQVNEALLDRAYALSKDVPLADAPEAVHARAAYPGTGGKPPTVIQCDTLAGDTWWSGTRLGERAEAWTKILTDGHGTYCTTQQEDNATYEALTRATAAGLADDSRVAVLRTGSDFDRPAPGGNDAQNLLKYADQGGFMIALENLYRAGNPLVEAIVTHWPDWENGVPKE
;
A
#
# COMPACT_ATOMS: atom_id res chain seq x y z
N MET A 1 -98.04 -1.50 5.85
CA MET A 1 -96.74 -1.30 6.45
C MET A 1 -95.80 -2.35 5.81
N ARG A 2 -94.99 -1.96 4.81
CA ARG A 2 -94.16 -2.89 4.05
C ARG A 2 -92.68 -2.68 4.44
N LEU A 3 -92.08 -3.68 5.10
CA LEU A 3 -90.67 -3.72 5.42
C LEU A 3 -89.82 -4.00 4.12
N ARG A 4 -88.87 -3.13 3.82
CA ARG A 4 -87.90 -3.36 2.79
C ARG A 4 -86.59 -3.86 3.44
N THR A 5 -86.21 -5.08 3.16
CA THR A 5 -84.94 -5.71 3.48
C THR A 5 -83.88 -5.21 2.53
N TRP A 6 -82.76 -4.68 3.01
CA TRP A 6 -81.58 -4.38 2.26
C TRP A 6 -80.56 -5.52 2.42
N LEU A 7 -80.22 -6.15 1.32
CA LEU A 7 -79.09 -7.11 1.23
C LEU A 7 -77.81 -6.31 0.96
N ALA A 8 -76.86 -6.33 1.90
CA ALA A 8 -75.53 -5.79 1.73
C ALA A 8 -74.63 -6.91 1.14
N GLY A 9 -74.19 -6.73 -0.09
CA GLY A 9 -73.21 -7.59 -0.73
C GLY A 9 -71.78 -7.18 -0.27
N ALA A 10 -71.08 -8.08 0.41
CA ALA A 10 -69.67 -7.92 0.74
C ALA A 10 -68.80 -8.34 -0.44
N ALA A 11 -68.14 -7.41 -1.09
CA ALA A 11 -67.11 -7.70 -2.08
C ALA A 11 -65.77 -8.06 -1.36
N VAL A 12 -65.33 -9.32 -1.51
CA VAL A 12 -64.05 -9.77 -1.04
C VAL A 12 -63.00 -9.40 -2.12
N ALA A 13 -62.19 -8.36 -1.83
CA ALA A 13 -61.02 -8.05 -2.66
C ALA A 13 -59.88 -9.03 -2.34
N ALA A 14 -59.58 -9.91 -3.28
CA ALA A 14 -58.41 -10.79 -3.19
C ALA A 14 -57.14 -9.94 -3.45
N LEU A 15 -56.36 -9.66 -2.40
CA LEU A 15 -55.00 -9.14 -2.54
C LEU A 15 -54.10 -10.25 -3.06
N THR A 16 -53.73 -10.18 -4.33
CA THR A 16 -52.63 -10.98 -4.90
C THR A 16 -51.32 -10.36 -4.39
N ILE A 17 -50.72 -10.97 -3.38
CA ILE A 17 -49.34 -10.68 -2.97
C ILE A 17 -48.48 -11.21 -4.09
N GLY A 18 -48.01 -10.33 -4.99
CA GLY A 18 -46.96 -10.63 -5.94
C GLY A 18 -45.70 -11.00 -5.17
N ALA A 19 -45.32 -12.28 -5.24
CA ALA A 19 -44.01 -12.71 -4.79
C ALA A 19 -42.95 -11.99 -5.64
N GLY A 20 -42.41 -10.91 -5.13
CA GLY A 20 -41.25 -10.27 -5.71
C GLY A 20 -40.12 -11.31 -5.79
N GLN A 21 -39.72 -11.68 -7.00
CA GLN A 21 -38.50 -12.45 -7.20
C GLN A 21 -37.35 -11.64 -6.54
N ALA A 22 -36.83 -12.14 -5.45
CA ALA A 22 -35.59 -11.64 -4.89
C ALA A 22 -34.52 -11.75 -5.99
N ALA A 23 -34.02 -10.64 -6.47
CA ALA A 23 -32.93 -10.62 -7.42
C ALA A 23 -31.79 -11.46 -6.83
N GLN A 24 -31.45 -12.56 -7.47
CA GLN A 24 -30.37 -13.44 -7.03
C GLN A 24 -29.10 -12.61 -7.07
N ALA A 25 -28.51 -12.33 -5.92
CA ALA A 25 -27.26 -11.59 -5.85
C ALA A 25 -26.21 -12.30 -6.72
N ALA A 26 -25.57 -11.55 -7.60
CA ALA A 26 -24.50 -12.11 -8.43
C ALA A 26 -23.40 -12.70 -7.53
N SER A 27 -22.87 -13.86 -7.91
CA SER A 27 -21.75 -14.46 -7.15
C SER A 27 -20.56 -13.52 -7.15
N PRO A 28 -19.85 -13.37 -6.00
CA PRO A 28 -18.65 -12.55 -5.92
C PRO A 28 -17.61 -12.95 -6.97
N ILE A 29 -16.95 -11.97 -7.56
CA ILE A 29 -15.93 -12.17 -8.59
C ILE A 29 -14.64 -12.66 -7.90
N PRO A 30 -14.10 -13.84 -8.25
CA PRO A 30 -12.85 -14.32 -7.69
C PRO A 30 -11.67 -13.50 -8.20
N VAL A 31 -10.82 -13.05 -7.29
CA VAL A 31 -9.61 -12.28 -7.60
C VAL A 31 -8.38 -13.09 -7.19
N ARG A 32 -7.42 -13.25 -8.10
CA ARG A 32 -6.15 -13.93 -7.81
C ARG A 32 -5.13 -12.97 -7.25
N VAL A 33 -4.99 -11.79 -7.91
CA VAL A 33 -4.09 -10.72 -7.48
C VAL A 33 -4.85 -9.40 -7.48
N MET A 34 -4.81 -8.69 -6.37
CA MET A 34 -5.24 -7.29 -6.25
C MET A 34 -4.02 -6.40 -6.13
N ILE A 35 -3.76 -5.60 -7.14
CA ILE A 35 -2.74 -4.56 -7.10
C ILE A 35 -3.37 -3.32 -6.47
N VAL A 36 -2.69 -2.74 -5.48
CA VAL A 36 -3.13 -1.51 -4.79
C VAL A 36 -2.13 -0.42 -5.10
N SER A 37 -2.59 0.61 -5.81
CA SER A 37 -1.85 1.84 -6.10
C SER A 37 -2.53 3.02 -5.42
N MET A 38 -1.85 4.17 -5.31
CA MET A 38 -2.32 5.29 -4.50
C MET A 38 -2.78 6.48 -5.32
N PHE A 39 -2.27 6.63 -6.56
CA PHE A 39 -2.68 7.74 -7.44
C PHE A 39 -2.57 7.36 -8.93
N GLY A 40 -3.13 8.21 -9.80
CA GLY A 40 -3.28 7.91 -11.23
C GLY A 40 -2.03 7.40 -11.95
N PRO A 41 -0.86 8.04 -11.83
CA PRO A 41 0.37 7.56 -12.47
C PRO A 41 0.82 6.16 -12.03
N GLU A 42 0.67 5.79 -10.76
CA GLU A 42 0.98 4.43 -10.29
C GLU A 42 0.01 3.40 -10.88
N GLY A 43 -1.29 3.69 -10.83
CA GLY A 43 -2.30 2.83 -11.48
C GLY A 43 -2.10 2.74 -12.98
N GLY A 44 -1.72 3.87 -13.60
CA GLY A 44 -1.52 3.99 -15.04
C GLY A 44 -0.40 3.10 -15.59
N VAL A 45 0.68 2.87 -14.85
CA VAL A 45 1.73 1.96 -15.31
C VAL A 45 1.25 0.51 -15.40
N TRP A 46 0.41 0.07 -14.45
CA TRP A 46 -0.19 -1.25 -14.50
C TRP A 46 -1.21 -1.37 -15.64
N GLN A 47 -2.06 -0.35 -15.84
CA GLN A 47 -3.03 -0.32 -16.95
C GLN A 47 -2.37 -0.32 -18.34
N LYS A 48 -1.20 0.31 -18.46
CA LYS A 48 -0.40 0.32 -19.69
C LYS A 48 0.10 -1.07 -20.09
N HIS A 49 0.44 -1.90 -19.11
CA HIS A 49 1.11 -3.18 -19.35
C HIS A 49 0.19 -4.39 -19.19
N LEU A 50 -0.90 -4.29 -18.43
CA LEU A 50 -1.84 -5.38 -18.18
C LEU A 50 -3.17 -5.13 -18.88
N PRO A 51 -3.86 -6.16 -19.41
CA PRO A 51 -5.14 -6.04 -20.10
C PRO A 51 -6.31 -5.87 -19.11
N LEU A 52 -6.29 -4.82 -18.30
CA LEU A 52 -7.29 -4.50 -17.27
C LEU A 52 -8.54 -3.85 -17.92
N THR A 53 -9.25 -4.61 -18.74
CA THR A 53 -10.32 -4.10 -19.62
C THR A 53 -11.71 -4.05 -18.99
N GLN A 54 -11.90 -4.68 -17.83
CA GLN A 54 -13.18 -4.65 -17.11
C GLN A 54 -13.12 -3.55 -16.05
N SER A 55 -14.14 -2.68 -16.02
CA SER A 55 -14.31 -1.64 -15.02
C SER A 55 -15.51 -1.98 -14.14
N ILE A 56 -15.32 -2.04 -12.82
CA ILE A 56 -16.32 -2.45 -11.85
C ILE A 56 -16.43 -1.37 -10.78
N GLN A 57 -17.53 -0.63 -10.81
CA GLN A 57 -17.77 0.42 -9.83
C GLN A 57 -18.00 -0.16 -8.43
N VAL A 58 -17.35 0.43 -7.42
CA VAL A 58 -17.53 0.05 -6.01
C VAL A 58 -17.91 1.28 -5.19
N PRO A 59 -19.08 1.30 -4.56
CA PRO A 59 -19.45 2.40 -3.68
C PRO A 59 -18.48 2.54 -2.51
N GLY A 60 -18.10 3.78 -2.18
CA GLY A 60 -17.19 4.10 -1.08
C GLY A 60 -15.72 4.18 -1.48
N LEU A 61 -15.37 3.95 -2.74
CA LEU A 61 -14.03 4.29 -3.26
C LEU A 61 -13.88 5.80 -3.43
N SER A 62 -12.63 6.24 -3.63
CA SER A 62 -12.34 7.63 -3.94
C SER A 62 -13.14 8.10 -5.16
N PRO A 63 -13.76 9.30 -5.14
CA PRO A 63 -14.46 9.85 -6.30
C PRO A 63 -13.56 10.01 -7.54
N ASP A 64 -12.25 10.18 -7.35
CA ASP A 64 -11.28 10.27 -8.45
C ASP A 64 -10.96 8.90 -9.05
N TYR A 65 -11.19 7.82 -8.31
CA TYR A 65 -10.92 6.42 -8.71
C TYR A 65 -12.07 5.51 -8.27
N PRO A 66 -13.28 5.66 -8.84
CA PRO A 66 -14.49 4.95 -8.37
C PRO A 66 -14.56 3.49 -8.78
N ASP A 67 -13.66 3.05 -9.66
CA ASP A 67 -13.72 1.75 -10.32
C ASP A 67 -12.51 0.87 -9.98
N ILE A 68 -12.78 -0.43 -9.89
CA ILE A 68 -11.76 -1.48 -9.92
C ILE A 68 -11.59 -1.92 -11.37
N HIS A 69 -10.35 -1.96 -11.84
CA HIS A 69 -10.03 -2.42 -13.20
C HIS A 69 -9.50 -3.84 -13.16
N CYS A 70 -10.14 -4.78 -13.88
CA CYS A 70 -9.79 -6.20 -13.84
C CYS A 70 -9.47 -6.77 -15.24
N ALA A 71 -8.57 -7.74 -15.25
CA ALA A 71 -8.30 -8.62 -16.38
C ALA A 71 -9.02 -9.95 -16.20
N THR A 72 -9.27 -10.66 -17.31
CA THR A 72 -9.85 -12.01 -17.30
C THR A 72 -8.96 -13.06 -16.62
N SER A 73 -7.68 -12.77 -16.43
CA SER A 73 -6.74 -13.61 -15.66
C SER A 73 -7.00 -13.63 -14.16
N GLY A 74 -7.88 -12.75 -13.64
CA GLY A 74 -8.11 -12.56 -12.21
C GLY A 74 -7.16 -11.56 -11.55
N VAL A 75 -6.41 -10.77 -12.32
CA VAL A 75 -5.67 -9.61 -11.82
C VAL A 75 -6.60 -8.41 -11.81
N CYS A 76 -6.65 -7.72 -10.69
CA CYS A 76 -7.39 -6.47 -10.54
C CYS A 76 -6.51 -5.37 -9.98
N LEU A 77 -6.87 -4.11 -10.25
CA LEU A 77 -6.21 -2.90 -9.80
C LEU A 77 -7.20 -2.02 -9.04
N LEU A 78 -6.82 -1.63 -7.84
CA LEU A 78 -7.41 -0.56 -7.04
C LEU A 78 -6.48 0.64 -7.03
N THR A 79 -7.00 1.85 -7.25
CA THR A 79 -6.31 3.10 -6.91
C THR A 79 -7.04 3.75 -5.74
N THR A 80 -6.34 3.92 -4.61
CA THR A 80 -7.00 4.31 -3.34
C THR A 80 -7.27 5.81 -3.21
N GLY A 81 -6.47 6.65 -3.87
CA GLY A 81 -6.19 8.01 -3.47
C GLY A 81 -5.01 8.06 -2.50
N MET A 82 -4.26 9.16 -2.50
CA MET A 82 -3.07 9.34 -1.64
C MET A 82 -3.45 9.54 -0.17
N GLY A 83 -2.58 9.07 0.72
CA GLY A 83 -2.67 9.25 2.16
C GLY A 83 -3.42 8.13 2.90
N ALA A 84 -3.13 8.00 4.19
CA ALA A 84 -3.62 6.93 5.05
C ALA A 84 -5.16 6.85 5.10
N ALA A 85 -5.84 7.99 5.14
CA ALA A 85 -7.30 8.05 5.20
C ALA A 85 -7.95 7.47 3.93
N ASN A 86 -7.45 7.84 2.75
CA ASN A 86 -7.94 7.32 1.47
C ASN A 86 -7.64 5.82 1.33
N ALA A 87 -6.46 5.38 1.71
CA ALA A 87 -6.06 3.99 1.68
C ALA A 87 -6.97 3.13 2.56
N ALA A 88 -7.14 3.49 3.83
CA ALA A 88 -8.01 2.77 4.75
C ALA A 88 -9.46 2.72 4.27
N ALA A 89 -10.01 3.87 3.84
CA ALA A 89 -11.40 3.95 3.38
C ALA A 89 -11.64 3.11 2.12
N SER A 90 -10.79 3.24 1.10
CA SER A 90 -10.95 2.55 -0.17
C SER A 90 -10.78 1.04 -0.04
N VAL A 91 -9.75 0.58 0.69
CA VAL A 91 -9.51 -0.86 0.89
C VAL A 91 -10.63 -1.48 1.74
N THR A 92 -11.10 -0.79 2.78
CA THR A 92 -12.25 -1.25 3.58
C THR A 92 -13.51 -1.33 2.72
N ALA A 93 -13.84 -0.26 1.97
CA ALA A 93 -15.01 -0.26 1.10
C ALA A 93 -14.98 -1.40 0.09
N LEU A 94 -13.81 -1.66 -0.52
CA LEU A 94 -13.62 -2.75 -1.46
C LEU A 94 -13.79 -4.12 -0.79
N ALA A 95 -13.08 -4.38 0.29
CA ALA A 95 -13.07 -5.67 0.97
C ALA A 95 -14.46 -6.08 1.48
N PHE A 96 -15.25 -5.12 1.95
CA PHE A 96 -16.59 -5.32 2.48
C PHE A 96 -17.72 -5.11 1.45
N SER A 97 -17.40 -4.86 0.18
CA SER A 97 -18.40 -4.59 -0.87
C SER A 97 -19.30 -5.79 -1.21
N GLY A 98 -18.87 -7.00 -0.91
CA GLY A 98 -19.53 -8.24 -1.33
C GLY A 98 -19.46 -8.52 -2.84
N LYS A 99 -18.79 -7.65 -3.62
CA LYS A 99 -18.68 -7.81 -5.08
C LYS A 99 -17.59 -8.78 -5.51
N PHE A 100 -16.59 -8.98 -4.66
CA PHE A 100 -15.41 -9.79 -4.94
C PHE A 100 -15.21 -10.87 -3.88
N ASP A 101 -14.56 -11.96 -4.26
CA ASP A 101 -14.07 -12.99 -3.34
C ASP A 101 -12.55 -12.83 -3.17
N PHE A 102 -12.13 -12.34 -1.99
CA PHE A 102 -10.73 -12.08 -1.67
C PHE A 102 -10.09 -13.13 -0.75
N ARG A 103 -10.79 -14.20 -0.39
CA ARG A 103 -10.30 -15.19 0.60
C ARG A 103 -9.00 -15.88 0.21
N LYS A 104 -8.69 -15.93 -1.09
CA LYS A 104 -7.45 -16.51 -1.62
C LYS A 104 -6.58 -15.49 -2.37
N THR A 105 -6.99 -14.21 -2.40
CA THR A 105 -6.33 -13.16 -3.16
C THR A 105 -4.97 -12.82 -2.58
N TYR A 106 -3.98 -12.70 -3.44
CA TYR A 106 -2.72 -12.04 -3.13
C TYR A 106 -2.84 -10.54 -3.35
N TRP A 107 -2.43 -9.76 -2.38
CA TRP A 107 -2.46 -8.31 -2.42
C TRP A 107 -1.05 -7.78 -2.65
N LEU A 108 -0.87 -7.01 -3.72
CA LEU A 108 0.38 -6.32 -4.00
C LEU A 108 0.18 -4.83 -3.77
N ILE A 109 0.64 -4.31 -2.64
CA ILE A 109 0.71 -2.87 -2.38
C ILE A 109 1.91 -2.35 -3.14
N ALA A 110 1.69 -1.50 -4.15
CA ALA A 110 2.73 -1.08 -5.08
C ALA A 110 2.65 0.42 -5.35
N GLY A 111 3.61 1.18 -4.83
CA GLY A 111 3.69 2.62 -4.97
C GLY A 111 5.12 3.16 -4.98
N ILE A 112 5.28 4.41 -5.41
CA ILE A 112 6.54 5.13 -5.29
C ILE A 112 6.77 5.59 -3.85
N ALA A 113 7.99 5.97 -3.52
CA ALA A 113 8.36 6.43 -2.17
C ALA A 113 9.62 7.29 -2.20
N GLY A 114 9.82 8.10 -1.18
CA GLY A 114 11.14 8.64 -0.85
C GLY A 114 12.08 7.51 -0.45
N ILE A 115 13.35 7.58 -0.84
CA ILE A 115 14.32 6.51 -0.59
C ILE A 115 15.52 6.99 0.23
N ASN A 116 15.92 6.17 1.20
CA ASN A 116 17.13 6.38 2.00
C ASN A 116 18.39 6.06 1.16
N PRO A 117 19.27 7.05 0.93
CA PRO A 117 20.49 6.86 0.13
C PRO A 117 21.50 5.88 0.74
N HIS A 118 21.39 5.55 2.03
CA HIS A 118 22.26 4.55 2.67
C HIS A 118 21.93 3.13 2.20
N ASN A 119 20.67 2.86 1.87
CA ASN A 119 20.18 1.50 1.60
C ASN A 119 19.65 1.31 0.17
N GLY A 120 19.36 2.40 -0.56
CA GLY A 120 18.85 2.35 -1.92
C GLY A 120 19.22 3.58 -2.73
N THR A 121 18.70 3.66 -3.95
CA THR A 121 18.91 4.80 -4.86
C THR A 121 17.64 5.09 -5.66
N LEU A 122 17.63 6.19 -6.41
CA LEU A 122 16.53 6.55 -7.32
C LEU A 122 16.23 5.38 -8.27
N GLY A 123 14.97 4.98 -8.35
CA GLY A 123 14.52 3.86 -9.16
C GLY A 123 14.72 2.46 -8.53
N SER A 124 15.39 2.31 -7.39
CA SER A 124 15.47 1.02 -6.69
C SER A 124 14.09 0.54 -6.27
N ALA A 125 13.85 -0.77 -6.37
CA ALA A 125 12.60 -1.42 -6.00
C ALA A 125 12.78 -2.22 -4.71
N ALA A 126 12.10 -1.81 -3.65
CA ALA A 126 12.25 -2.33 -2.30
C ALA A 126 11.04 -3.20 -1.91
N TRP A 127 11.26 -4.48 -1.68
CA TRP A 127 10.32 -5.38 -1.04
C TRP A 127 10.43 -5.25 0.48
N ALA A 128 9.34 -4.86 1.14
CA ALA A 128 9.32 -4.59 2.57
C ALA A 128 8.94 -5.83 3.39
N ARG A 129 9.69 -6.08 4.48
CA ARG A 129 9.33 -7.04 5.53
C ARG A 129 8.47 -6.38 6.60
N TYR A 130 8.88 -5.20 7.06
CA TYR A 130 8.18 -4.41 8.06
C TYR A 130 7.57 -3.16 7.47
N LEU A 131 6.34 -2.87 7.89
CA LEU A 131 5.64 -1.63 7.65
C LEU A 131 5.57 -0.89 8.98
N VAL A 132 6.26 0.24 9.09
CA VAL A 132 6.44 0.97 10.34
C VAL A 132 5.69 2.29 10.28
N SER A 133 4.90 2.62 11.29
CA SER A 133 4.21 3.90 11.35
C SER A 133 5.15 5.02 11.78
N TRP A 134 5.26 6.06 10.94
CA TRP A 134 5.90 7.33 11.32
C TRP A 134 5.01 8.18 12.23
N GLY A 135 3.69 8.16 12.02
CA GLY A 135 2.76 9.08 12.66
C GLY A 135 2.45 8.78 14.13
N LEU A 136 2.75 7.57 14.62
CA LEU A 136 2.45 7.17 16.00
C LEU A 136 3.62 7.45 16.94
N GLN A 137 3.99 8.74 17.05
CA GLN A 137 5.02 9.29 17.90
C GLN A 137 4.49 10.54 18.61
N TRP A 138 5.10 10.92 19.72
CA TRP A 138 4.99 12.27 20.24
C TRP A 138 5.95 13.19 19.51
N GLU A 139 5.49 14.40 19.21
CA GLU A 139 6.26 15.45 18.57
C GLU A 139 6.27 16.70 19.43
N LEU A 140 7.46 17.23 19.68
CA LEU A 140 7.70 18.58 20.17
C LEU A 140 8.26 19.44 19.03
N ASP A 141 8.03 20.73 19.05
CA ASP A 141 8.83 21.63 18.21
C ASP A 141 10.31 21.41 18.53
N ASP A 142 11.12 21.18 17.50
CA ASP A 142 12.54 20.85 17.68
C ASP A 142 13.31 21.92 18.49
N ARG A 143 12.82 23.17 18.46
CA ARG A 143 13.37 24.30 19.26
C ARG A 143 13.03 24.21 20.74
N GLU A 144 12.02 23.46 21.12
CA GLU A 144 11.52 23.26 22.49
C GLU A 144 11.93 21.90 23.05
N ALA A 145 12.47 21.01 22.20
CA ALA A 145 12.94 19.71 22.63
C ALA A 145 14.20 19.84 23.50
N PRO A 146 14.45 18.90 24.45
CA PRO A 146 15.70 18.86 25.18
C PRO A 146 16.90 18.86 24.22
N SER A 147 17.93 19.62 24.54
CA SER A 147 19.13 19.77 23.68
C SER A 147 19.90 18.47 23.42
N SER A 148 19.65 17.44 24.23
CA SER A 148 20.20 16.09 24.04
C SER A 148 19.41 15.25 23.02
N TRP A 149 18.20 15.67 22.60
CA TRP A 149 17.42 14.94 21.61
C TRP A 149 17.86 15.30 20.20
N PRO A 150 18.01 14.31 19.30
CA PRO A 150 18.42 14.57 17.93
C PRO A 150 17.31 15.25 17.10
N THR A 151 16.04 15.05 17.47
CA THR A 151 14.84 15.65 16.86
C THR A 151 13.78 15.87 17.93
N GLY A 152 12.67 16.55 17.61
CA GLY A 152 11.52 16.69 18.50
C GLY A 152 10.69 15.42 18.70
N TYR A 153 11.06 14.28 18.12
CA TYR A 153 10.27 13.04 18.15
C TYR A 153 10.68 12.08 19.25
N THR A 154 9.69 11.50 19.93
CA THR A 154 9.87 10.39 20.88
C THR A 154 8.69 9.42 20.82
N GLY A 155 8.86 8.20 21.33
CA GLY A 155 7.77 7.24 21.43
C GLY A 155 6.66 7.70 22.38
N ILE A 156 5.42 7.41 22.05
CA ILE A 156 4.26 7.66 22.92
C ILE A 156 4.46 6.92 24.24
N ASN A 157 4.24 7.61 25.38
CA ASN A 157 4.45 7.06 26.72
C ASN A 157 5.90 6.63 27.02
N THR A 158 6.90 7.27 26.36
CA THR A 158 8.33 7.12 26.69
C THR A 158 8.90 8.38 27.32
N THR A 159 10.12 8.32 27.81
CA THR A 159 10.84 9.46 28.42
C THR A 159 12.02 9.96 27.57
N GLY A 160 12.22 9.37 26.38
CA GLY A 160 13.31 9.74 25.49
C GLY A 160 13.22 9.06 24.11
N PRO A 161 13.94 9.65 23.12
CA PRO A 161 13.80 9.27 21.70
C PRO A 161 14.24 7.84 21.38
N ASP A 162 15.11 7.24 22.22
CA ASP A 162 15.67 5.89 21.98
C ASP A 162 14.87 4.76 22.64
N GLN A 163 13.71 5.08 23.24
CA GLN A 163 12.91 4.10 23.94
C GLN A 163 11.78 3.57 23.05
N LYS A 164 11.58 2.25 23.12
CA LYS A 164 10.45 1.60 22.46
C LYS A 164 9.16 1.92 23.23
N PRO A 165 8.13 2.48 22.56
CA PRO A 165 6.82 2.70 23.19
C PRO A 165 6.08 1.38 23.40
N PRO A 166 5.09 1.34 24.32
CA PRO A 166 4.10 0.29 24.29
C PRO A 166 3.34 0.37 22.95
N LEU A 167 3.15 -0.76 22.27
CA LEU A 167 2.49 -0.80 20.97
C LEU A 167 0.96 -0.91 21.16
N ASP A 168 0.34 0.12 21.73
CA ASP A 168 -1.05 0.09 22.18
C ASP A 168 -2.06 0.26 21.05
N TYR A 169 -1.67 0.93 19.95
CA TYR A 169 -2.53 1.15 18.79
C TYR A 169 -2.69 -0.09 17.91
N LYS A 170 -1.74 -1.04 17.99
CA LYS A 170 -1.68 -2.28 17.17
C LYS A 170 -1.44 -2.03 15.67
N THR A 171 -1.16 -0.79 15.29
CA THR A 171 -0.90 -0.36 13.91
C THR A 171 0.46 0.27 13.72
N GLU A 172 1.29 0.23 14.79
CA GLU A 172 2.64 0.78 14.79
C GLU A 172 3.59 0.02 13.87
N VAL A 173 3.45 -1.30 13.85
CA VAL A 173 4.30 -2.20 13.05
C VAL A 173 3.48 -3.37 12.55
N PHE A 174 3.61 -3.65 11.25
CA PHE A 174 3.18 -4.91 10.66
C PHE A 174 4.38 -5.64 10.08
N GLN A 175 4.32 -6.96 10.07
CA GLN A 175 5.29 -7.82 9.40
C GLN A 175 4.56 -8.66 8.36
N VAL A 176 5.06 -8.63 7.11
CA VAL A 176 4.50 -9.44 6.04
C VAL A 176 4.93 -10.90 6.17
N ASN A 177 4.30 -11.78 5.40
CA ASN A 177 4.69 -13.19 5.32
C ASN A 177 6.09 -13.33 4.69
N GLU A 178 7.05 -13.86 5.44
CA GLU A 178 8.46 -14.03 5.02
C GLU A 178 8.58 -14.89 3.74
N ALA A 179 7.82 -15.98 3.64
CA ALA A 179 7.88 -16.84 2.46
C ALA A 179 7.41 -16.12 1.20
N LEU A 180 6.38 -15.25 1.32
CA LEU A 180 5.91 -14.45 0.19
C LEU A 180 6.93 -13.36 -0.18
N LEU A 181 7.51 -12.69 0.81
CA LEU A 181 8.57 -11.71 0.62
C LEU A 181 9.77 -12.32 -0.12
N ASP A 182 10.29 -13.46 0.38
CA ASP A 182 11.44 -14.13 -0.19
C ASP A 182 11.16 -14.57 -1.64
N ARG A 183 9.94 -15.07 -1.88
CA ARG A 183 9.52 -15.48 -3.23
C ARG A 183 9.40 -14.28 -4.18
N ALA A 184 8.82 -13.17 -3.75
CA ALA A 184 8.71 -11.94 -4.52
C ALA A 184 10.09 -11.40 -4.90
N TYR A 185 11.00 -11.35 -3.93
CA TYR A 185 12.38 -10.95 -4.16
C TYR A 185 13.12 -11.90 -5.12
N ALA A 186 13.04 -13.21 -4.90
CA ALA A 186 13.71 -14.21 -5.76
C ALA A 186 13.26 -14.12 -7.23
N LEU A 187 11.98 -13.86 -7.47
CA LEU A 187 11.42 -13.69 -8.81
C LEU A 187 11.84 -12.41 -9.50
N SER A 188 12.21 -11.36 -8.74
CA SER A 188 12.43 -10.01 -9.29
C SER A 188 13.86 -9.49 -9.14
N LYS A 189 14.71 -10.08 -8.30
CA LYS A 189 16.04 -9.55 -7.94
C LYS A 189 16.97 -9.27 -9.13
N ASP A 190 16.81 -9.99 -10.22
CA ASP A 190 17.67 -9.91 -11.40
C ASP A 190 16.99 -9.18 -12.59
N VAL A 191 15.77 -8.61 -12.38
CA VAL A 191 15.11 -7.88 -13.46
C VAL A 191 15.84 -6.56 -13.76
N PRO A 192 16.00 -6.20 -15.04
CA PRO A 192 16.60 -4.93 -15.41
C PRO A 192 15.66 -3.78 -15.07
N LEU A 193 16.05 -2.93 -14.14
CA LEU A 193 15.32 -1.73 -13.77
C LEU A 193 15.57 -0.59 -14.77
N ALA A 194 14.58 0.28 -14.95
CA ALA A 194 14.71 1.51 -15.70
C ALA A 194 15.60 2.50 -14.96
N ASP A 195 16.36 3.27 -15.71
CA ASP A 195 17.20 4.35 -15.23
C ASP A 195 17.12 5.54 -16.19
N ALA A 196 17.50 6.75 -15.74
CA ALA A 196 17.43 7.96 -16.55
C ALA A 196 18.66 8.86 -16.33
N PRO A 197 19.09 9.63 -17.35
CA PRO A 197 20.25 10.51 -17.25
C PRO A 197 20.14 11.51 -16.08
N GLU A 198 18.94 12.02 -15.81
CA GLU A 198 18.67 12.96 -14.73
C GLU A 198 18.90 12.30 -13.35
N ALA A 199 18.42 11.07 -13.17
CA ALA A 199 18.63 10.29 -11.96
C ALA A 199 20.11 9.92 -11.79
N VAL A 200 20.81 9.57 -12.88
CA VAL A 200 22.27 9.34 -12.87
C VAL A 200 23.00 10.58 -12.40
N HIS A 201 22.63 11.75 -12.92
CA HIS A 201 23.24 13.02 -12.53
C HIS A 201 22.98 13.35 -11.04
N ALA A 202 21.73 13.22 -10.58
CA ALA A 202 21.36 13.54 -9.21
C ALA A 202 22.08 12.62 -8.19
N ARG A 203 22.10 11.31 -8.43
CA ARG A 203 22.74 10.35 -7.51
C ARG A 203 24.25 10.39 -7.51
N ALA A 204 24.91 10.98 -8.50
CA ALA A 204 26.38 11.10 -8.54
C ALA A 204 26.96 11.84 -7.34
N ALA A 205 26.17 12.67 -6.65
CA ALA A 205 26.57 13.37 -5.44
C ALA A 205 26.52 12.50 -4.17
N TYR A 206 25.88 11.32 -4.23
CA TYR A 206 25.70 10.45 -3.07
C TYR A 206 26.78 9.38 -2.99
N PRO A 207 27.35 9.14 -1.78
CA PRO A 207 28.31 8.04 -1.59
C PRO A 207 27.59 6.67 -1.48
N GLY A 208 28.35 5.61 -1.59
CA GLY A 208 27.89 4.27 -1.30
C GLY A 208 26.73 3.80 -2.19
N THR A 209 25.69 3.28 -1.59
CA THR A 209 24.52 2.72 -2.28
C THR A 209 23.74 3.78 -3.05
N GLY A 210 23.58 4.97 -2.50
CA GLY A 210 22.86 6.08 -3.12
C GLY A 210 23.40 6.47 -4.50
N GLY A 211 24.71 6.36 -4.71
CA GLY A 211 25.39 6.69 -5.96
C GLY A 211 25.39 5.56 -7.01
N LYS A 212 24.86 4.38 -6.69
CA LYS A 212 24.87 3.21 -7.62
C LYS A 212 23.61 3.18 -8.50
N PRO A 213 23.63 2.43 -9.61
CA PRO A 213 22.42 2.15 -10.38
C PRO A 213 21.32 1.47 -9.55
N PRO A 214 20.04 1.63 -9.93
CA PRO A 214 18.92 1.02 -9.22
C PRO A 214 18.97 -0.51 -9.27
N THR A 215 18.60 -1.14 -8.16
CA THR A 215 18.48 -2.60 -8.01
C THR A 215 17.23 -2.95 -7.23
N VAL A 216 16.80 -4.21 -7.32
CA VAL A 216 15.78 -4.77 -6.44
C VAL A 216 16.42 -5.13 -5.11
N ILE A 217 15.82 -4.71 -4.02
CA ILE A 217 16.36 -4.89 -2.66
C ILE A 217 15.26 -5.37 -1.69
N GLN A 218 15.67 -5.94 -0.57
CA GLN A 218 14.79 -6.21 0.57
C GLN A 218 15.13 -5.21 1.67
N CYS A 219 14.19 -4.32 1.99
CA CYS A 219 14.29 -3.40 3.12
C CYS A 219 12.93 -2.75 3.41
N ASP A 220 12.81 -2.14 4.59
CA ASP A 220 11.53 -1.81 5.19
C ASP A 220 11.02 -0.42 4.84
N THR A 221 9.71 -0.23 5.03
CA THR A 221 9.00 0.99 4.66
C THR A 221 8.42 1.69 5.87
N LEU A 222 8.43 3.02 5.85
CA LEU A 222 7.92 3.89 6.89
C LEU A 222 6.71 4.68 6.38
N ALA A 223 5.56 4.55 7.06
CA ALA A 223 4.29 5.13 6.64
C ALA A 223 3.87 6.33 7.48
N GLY A 224 3.54 7.45 6.86
CA GLY A 224 2.97 8.62 7.53
C GLY A 224 2.55 9.70 6.55
N ASP A 225 1.44 10.39 6.84
CA ASP A 225 0.88 11.40 5.94
C ASP A 225 1.76 12.65 5.80
N THR A 226 2.59 12.95 6.80
CA THR A 226 3.55 14.03 6.69
C THR A 226 4.64 13.67 5.70
N TRP A 227 4.71 14.40 4.59
CA TRP A 227 5.85 14.31 3.68
C TRP A 227 7.00 15.10 4.26
N TRP A 228 8.01 14.40 4.72
CA TRP A 228 9.20 14.97 5.31
C TRP A 228 10.44 14.71 4.44
N SER A 229 11.46 15.52 4.62
CA SER A 229 12.77 15.35 4.02
C SER A 229 13.82 15.97 4.92
N GLY A 230 15.01 15.42 4.92
CA GLY A 230 16.16 16.00 5.63
C GLY A 230 16.98 14.97 6.38
N THR A 231 18.25 15.33 6.61
CA THR A 231 19.25 14.45 7.21
C THR A 231 18.83 13.97 8.59
N ARG A 232 18.42 14.89 9.48
CA ARG A 232 18.03 14.55 10.86
C ARG A 232 16.77 13.69 10.93
N LEU A 233 15.77 13.97 10.07
CA LEU A 233 14.56 13.16 10.01
C LEU A 233 14.84 11.78 9.40
N GLY A 234 15.72 11.69 8.42
CA GLY A 234 16.17 10.42 7.88
C GLY A 234 16.92 9.55 8.89
N GLU A 235 17.79 10.15 9.71
CA GLU A 235 18.44 9.45 10.82
C GLU A 235 17.41 8.99 11.88
N ARG A 236 16.41 9.84 12.17
CA ARG A 236 15.28 9.44 13.03
C ARG A 236 14.52 8.26 12.45
N ALA A 237 14.25 8.23 11.14
CA ALA A 237 13.56 7.15 10.47
C ALA A 237 14.32 5.82 10.60
N GLU A 238 15.64 5.84 10.45
CA GLU A 238 16.49 4.66 10.67
C GLU A 238 16.43 4.17 12.13
N ALA A 239 16.59 5.09 13.07
CA ALA A 239 16.52 4.76 14.50
C ALA A 239 15.11 4.25 14.89
N TRP A 240 14.06 4.94 14.43
CA TRP A 240 12.68 4.60 14.74
C TRP A 240 12.27 3.21 14.21
N THR A 241 12.66 2.90 12.97
CA THR A 241 12.43 1.56 12.41
C THR A 241 13.10 0.50 13.26
N LYS A 242 14.36 0.69 13.66
CA LYS A 242 15.05 -0.26 14.55
C LYS A 242 14.38 -0.41 15.91
N ILE A 243 13.97 0.72 16.53
CA ILE A 243 13.30 0.70 17.83
C ILE A 243 12.01 -0.12 17.77
N LEU A 244 11.16 0.13 16.78
CA LEU A 244 9.86 -0.53 16.69
C LEU A 244 9.95 -2.01 16.29
N THR A 245 10.99 -2.38 15.55
CA THR A 245 11.21 -3.75 15.07
C THR A 245 12.21 -4.56 15.90
N ASP A 246 12.56 -4.10 17.10
CA ASP A 246 13.55 -4.76 17.97
C ASP A 246 14.92 -4.98 17.30
N GLY A 247 15.32 -4.04 16.42
CA GLY A 247 16.58 -4.09 15.69
C GLY A 247 16.56 -4.91 14.39
N HIS A 248 15.47 -5.59 14.08
CA HIS A 248 15.37 -6.46 12.88
C HIS A 248 15.10 -5.69 11.58
N GLY A 249 14.44 -4.52 11.65
CA GLY A 249 14.10 -3.73 10.48
C GLY A 249 15.26 -2.88 9.98
N THR A 250 15.26 -2.66 8.66
CA THR A 250 16.18 -1.75 7.97
C THR A 250 15.37 -0.74 7.17
N TYR A 251 15.30 0.50 7.63
CA TYR A 251 14.59 1.56 6.95
C TYR A 251 15.17 1.86 5.57
N CYS A 252 14.31 1.91 4.56
CA CYS A 252 14.69 2.15 3.17
C CYS A 252 13.78 3.16 2.48
N THR A 253 12.48 3.03 2.64
CA THR A 253 11.50 3.85 1.92
C THR A 253 10.52 4.53 2.88
N THR A 254 10.05 5.72 2.49
CA THR A 254 9.00 6.45 3.21
C THR A 254 7.85 6.80 2.27
N GLN A 255 6.63 6.57 2.74
CA GLN A 255 5.38 6.73 2.01
C GLN A 255 4.21 7.00 2.98
N GLN A 256 2.95 7.00 2.51
CA GLN A 256 1.83 7.47 3.32
C GLN A 256 0.78 6.39 3.66
N GLU A 257 0.75 5.22 2.98
CA GLU A 257 -0.46 4.38 2.94
C GLU A 257 -0.32 2.96 3.50
N ASP A 258 0.90 2.41 3.59
CA ASP A 258 1.07 0.96 3.77
C ASP A 258 0.45 0.43 5.06
N ASN A 259 0.68 1.10 6.20
CA ASN A 259 0.10 0.67 7.47
C ASN A 259 -1.43 0.73 7.45
N ALA A 260 -2.01 1.76 6.82
CA ALA A 260 -3.46 1.92 6.70
C ALA A 260 -4.09 0.86 5.79
N THR A 261 -3.43 0.54 4.68
CA THR A 261 -3.83 -0.53 3.76
C THR A 261 -3.78 -1.89 4.46
N TYR A 262 -2.67 -2.17 5.14
CA TYR A 262 -2.48 -3.45 5.82
C TYR A 262 -3.49 -3.63 6.96
N GLU A 263 -3.77 -2.59 7.75
CA GLU A 263 -4.79 -2.63 8.81
C GLU A 263 -6.18 -2.92 8.25
N ALA A 264 -6.56 -2.31 7.13
CA ALA A 264 -7.84 -2.60 6.49
C ALA A 264 -7.94 -4.08 6.06
N LEU A 265 -6.84 -4.67 5.58
CA LEU A 265 -6.78 -6.09 5.22
C LEU A 265 -6.79 -7.00 6.44
N THR A 266 -6.13 -6.62 7.54
CA THR A 266 -6.19 -7.36 8.81
C THR A 266 -7.62 -7.43 9.35
N ARG A 267 -8.37 -6.33 9.26
CA ARG A 267 -9.81 -6.32 9.63
C ARG A 267 -10.65 -7.18 8.69
N ALA A 268 -10.37 -7.14 7.40
CA ALA A 268 -11.05 -8.01 6.43
C ALA A 268 -10.73 -9.50 6.68
N THR A 269 -9.48 -9.82 7.06
CA THR A 269 -9.06 -11.16 7.47
C THR A 269 -9.81 -11.63 8.71
N ALA A 270 -9.91 -10.79 9.74
CA ALA A 270 -10.67 -11.10 10.94
C ALA A 270 -12.16 -11.35 10.66
N ALA A 271 -12.71 -10.73 9.60
CA ALA A 271 -14.08 -10.94 9.11
C ALA A 271 -14.21 -12.16 8.17
N GLY A 272 -13.13 -12.89 7.86
CA GLY A 272 -13.13 -14.04 6.94
C GLY A 272 -13.28 -13.65 5.47
N LEU A 273 -13.00 -12.40 5.10
CA LEU A 273 -13.16 -11.86 3.75
C LEU A 273 -11.85 -11.81 2.97
N ALA A 274 -10.70 -11.81 3.64
CA ALA A 274 -9.36 -11.78 3.06
C ALA A 274 -8.40 -12.70 3.83
N ASP A 275 -7.13 -12.69 3.45
CA ASP A 275 -6.02 -13.37 4.12
C ASP A 275 -4.80 -12.45 4.09
N ASP A 276 -4.48 -11.78 5.19
CA ASP A 276 -3.37 -10.83 5.29
C ASP A 276 -1.99 -11.48 5.23
N SER A 277 -1.90 -12.80 5.37
CA SER A 277 -0.68 -13.55 5.07
C SER A 277 -0.30 -13.57 3.58
N ARG A 278 -1.19 -13.07 2.72
CA ARG A 278 -1.02 -12.97 1.26
C ARG A 278 -0.75 -11.54 0.80
N VAL A 279 -0.24 -10.68 1.66
CA VAL A 279 0.13 -9.29 1.34
C VAL A 279 1.62 -9.19 1.08
N ALA A 280 1.98 -8.62 -0.08
CA ALA A 280 3.34 -8.21 -0.44
C ALA A 280 3.38 -6.70 -0.63
N VAL A 281 4.47 -6.05 -0.25
CA VAL A 281 4.65 -4.60 -0.33
C VAL A 281 5.89 -4.27 -1.11
N LEU A 282 5.71 -3.49 -2.19
CA LEU A 282 6.75 -3.03 -3.09
C LEU A 282 6.74 -1.51 -3.16
N ARG A 283 7.86 -0.88 -2.82
CA ARG A 283 8.04 0.57 -2.98
C ARG A 283 9.24 0.87 -3.86
N THR A 284 9.12 1.86 -4.73
CA THR A 284 10.21 2.27 -5.63
C THR A 284 10.63 3.70 -5.38
N GLY A 285 11.95 3.95 -5.35
CA GLY A 285 12.52 5.24 -5.00
C GLY A 285 12.28 6.32 -6.05
N SER A 286 11.43 7.31 -5.77
CA SER A 286 11.15 8.45 -6.64
C SER A 286 12.03 9.67 -6.38
N ASP A 287 12.46 9.83 -5.14
CA ASP A 287 13.28 10.92 -4.65
C ASP A 287 14.07 10.48 -3.41
N PHE A 288 15.18 11.14 -3.12
CA PHE A 288 15.91 10.87 -1.88
C PHE A 288 15.24 11.55 -0.68
N ASP A 289 15.11 10.84 0.42
CA ASP A 289 14.55 11.35 1.69
C ASP A 289 15.39 12.45 2.35
N ARG A 290 16.64 12.59 1.93
CA ARG A 290 17.61 13.58 2.41
C ARG A 290 18.60 13.99 1.32
N PRO A 291 19.25 15.15 1.43
CA PRO A 291 20.25 15.59 0.47
C PRO A 291 21.53 14.74 0.54
N ALA A 292 22.34 14.82 -0.51
CA ALA A 292 23.71 14.33 -0.46
C ALA A 292 24.53 15.06 0.63
N PRO A 293 25.62 14.46 1.14
CA PRO A 293 26.46 15.09 2.16
C PRO A 293 26.87 16.51 1.79
N GLY A 294 26.61 17.46 2.70
CA GLY A 294 26.85 18.89 2.49
C GLY A 294 25.78 19.62 1.66
N GLY A 295 24.73 18.90 1.22
CA GLY A 295 23.59 19.49 0.54
C GLY A 295 22.66 20.27 1.48
N ASN A 296 21.60 20.85 0.92
CA ASN A 296 20.62 21.65 1.64
C ASN A 296 19.31 20.88 1.79
N ASP A 297 18.90 20.61 3.05
CA ASP A 297 17.69 19.82 3.35
C ASP A 297 16.40 20.46 2.78
N ALA A 298 16.24 21.78 2.89
CA ALA A 298 15.08 22.47 2.35
C ALA A 298 15.02 22.40 0.81
N GLN A 299 16.16 22.51 0.15
CA GLN A 299 16.20 22.35 -1.31
C GLN A 299 15.91 20.91 -1.75
N ASN A 300 16.35 19.91 -0.99
CA ASN A 300 16.03 18.52 -1.28
C ASN A 300 14.50 18.29 -1.30
N LEU A 301 13.79 18.86 -0.33
CA LEU A 301 12.32 18.79 -0.31
C LEU A 301 11.68 19.60 -1.44
N LEU A 302 12.07 20.88 -1.57
CA LEU A 302 11.40 21.82 -2.49
C LEU A 302 11.69 21.54 -3.97
N LYS A 303 12.74 20.76 -4.26
CA LYS A 303 13.18 20.40 -5.61
C LYS A 303 13.26 18.90 -5.85
N TYR A 304 12.53 18.10 -5.07
CA TYR A 304 12.55 16.63 -5.19
C TYR A 304 12.30 16.14 -6.62
N ALA A 305 11.45 16.83 -7.38
CA ALA A 305 11.12 16.48 -8.76
C ALA A 305 12.32 16.60 -9.71
N ASP A 306 13.29 17.49 -9.41
CA ASP A 306 14.48 17.71 -10.24
C ASP A 306 15.46 16.53 -10.16
N GLN A 307 15.26 15.59 -9.23
CA GLN A 307 16.12 14.41 -9.07
C GLN A 307 15.93 13.36 -10.17
N GLY A 308 14.87 13.45 -10.98
CA GLY A 308 14.63 12.56 -12.12
C GLY A 308 14.20 11.13 -11.77
N GLY A 309 13.91 10.83 -10.49
CA GLY A 309 13.54 9.49 -10.05
C GLY A 309 12.08 9.11 -10.32
N PHE A 310 11.18 10.08 -10.47
CA PHE A 310 9.74 9.86 -10.55
C PHE A 310 9.32 8.87 -11.65
N MET A 311 9.70 9.12 -12.89
CA MET A 311 9.28 8.29 -14.03
C MET A 311 9.90 6.89 -14.00
N ILE A 312 11.16 6.78 -13.59
CA ILE A 312 11.82 5.48 -13.47
C ILE A 312 11.25 4.67 -12.29
N ALA A 313 10.87 5.32 -11.21
CA ALA A 313 10.20 4.67 -10.09
C ALA A 313 8.85 4.07 -10.53
N LEU A 314 8.02 4.82 -11.25
CA LEU A 314 6.75 4.30 -11.81
C LEU A 314 6.96 3.08 -12.70
N GLU A 315 7.89 3.13 -13.66
CA GLU A 315 8.18 2.00 -14.55
C GLU A 315 8.71 0.79 -13.78
N ASN A 316 9.51 1.02 -12.74
CA ASN A 316 10.11 -0.04 -11.92
C ASN A 316 9.10 -0.71 -10.97
N LEU A 317 7.97 -0.07 -10.66
CA LEU A 317 6.84 -0.76 -10.00
C LEU A 317 6.37 -1.96 -10.82
N TYR A 318 6.17 -1.76 -12.12
CA TYR A 318 5.78 -2.85 -13.00
C TYR A 318 6.92 -3.86 -13.19
N ARG A 319 8.14 -3.40 -13.49
CA ARG A 319 9.27 -4.29 -13.76
C ARG A 319 9.58 -5.22 -12.59
N ALA A 320 9.59 -4.71 -11.37
CA ALA A 320 9.87 -5.50 -10.19
C ALA A 320 8.63 -6.26 -9.65
N GLY A 321 7.44 -5.70 -9.80
CA GLY A 321 6.21 -6.29 -9.25
C GLY A 321 5.58 -7.35 -10.14
N ASN A 322 5.65 -7.18 -11.47
CA ASN A 322 4.98 -8.09 -12.42
C ASN A 322 5.46 -9.55 -12.37
N PRO A 323 6.74 -9.87 -12.12
CA PRO A 323 7.16 -11.25 -11.99
C PRO A 323 6.40 -12.04 -10.92
N LEU A 324 6.07 -11.40 -9.79
CA LEU A 324 5.21 -12.01 -8.76
C LEU A 324 3.78 -12.18 -9.26
N VAL A 325 3.19 -11.14 -9.88
CA VAL A 325 1.83 -11.18 -10.43
C VAL A 325 1.71 -12.29 -11.48
N GLU A 326 2.65 -12.37 -12.40
CA GLU A 326 2.68 -13.39 -13.46
C GLU A 326 2.84 -14.80 -12.90
N ALA A 327 3.75 -15.01 -11.94
CA ALA A 327 3.94 -16.30 -11.28
C ALA A 327 2.65 -16.79 -10.62
N ILE A 328 1.94 -15.91 -9.89
CA ILE A 328 0.69 -16.24 -9.21
C ILE A 328 -0.40 -16.65 -10.23
N VAL A 329 -0.62 -15.84 -11.27
CA VAL A 329 -1.75 -16.11 -12.19
C VAL A 329 -1.47 -17.26 -13.13
N THR A 330 -0.23 -17.45 -13.57
CA THR A 330 0.18 -18.52 -14.49
C THR A 330 0.19 -19.89 -13.80
N HIS A 331 0.59 -19.93 -12.53
CA HIS A 331 0.70 -21.16 -11.75
C HIS A 331 -0.31 -21.17 -10.59
N TRP A 332 -1.52 -20.65 -10.83
CA TRP A 332 -2.56 -20.52 -9.80
C TRP A 332 -2.82 -21.78 -8.97
N PRO A 333 -2.87 -23.00 -9.53
CA PRO A 333 -3.06 -24.21 -8.72
C PRO A 333 -2.03 -24.41 -7.62
N ASP A 334 -0.80 -23.92 -7.81
CA ASP A 334 0.28 -24.02 -6.82
C ASP A 334 0.15 -22.91 -5.75
N TRP A 335 -0.40 -21.75 -6.14
CA TRP A 335 -0.52 -20.56 -5.29
C TRP A 335 -1.83 -20.45 -4.53
N GLU A 336 -2.92 -21.07 -5.02
CA GLU A 336 -4.26 -20.86 -4.44
C GLU A 336 -4.38 -21.27 -2.96
N ASN A 337 -3.54 -22.18 -2.47
CA ASN A 337 -3.58 -22.66 -1.09
C ASN A 337 -2.41 -22.14 -0.22
N GLY A 338 -1.65 -21.17 -0.70
CA GLY A 338 -0.52 -20.55 -0.02
C GLY A 338 0.67 -20.36 -0.94
N VAL A 339 1.75 -19.79 -0.41
CA VAL A 339 3.00 -19.62 -1.16
C VAL A 339 3.59 -20.99 -1.46
N PRO A 340 3.93 -21.30 -2.73
CA PRO A 340 4.53 -22.58 -3.09
C PRO A 340 5.85 -22.81 -2.34
N LYS A 341 6.03 -24.00 -1.80
CA LYS A 341 7.34 -24.46 -1.31
C LYS A 341 8.22 -24.71 -2.53
N GLU A 342 9.48 -24.31 -2.47
CA GLU A 342 10.47 -24.61 -3.52
C GLU A 342 10.61 -26.11 -3.77
#